data_be4afd827f572f9b03c39cdb2883126f
#
_entry.id   be4afd827f572f9b03c39cdb2883126f
#
_cell.length_a   1.000
_cell.length_b   1.000
_cell.length_c   1.000
_cell.angle_alpha   90.00
_cell.angle_beta   90.00
_cell.angle_gamma   90.00
#
_symmetry.space_group_name_H-M   'P 1'
#
loop_
_entity.id
_entity.type
_entity.pdbx_description
1 polymer ?
#
loop_
_entity_poly.entity_id
_entity_poly.type
_entity_poly.pdbx_seq_one_letter_code
_entity_poly.pdbx_strand_id
1 'polypeptide(L)'
;MQFRITITGTAELLMHNARLSNPLDTAAKAMKAVTSKRIKTDDDHEELARLEHLGSLYYDPEIGPYIPGQNIERSLVDAAKVTKSGVKVTRGVFVSSNINPLAYKGPRDIDGLWADENFRHMASVKVQQNRVMRCRPMFRTWRTEAEGTLDTRVLSLDELQSIADTAGSMIGIGDYRPRYGRFTAEVTKL
;
A
#
# COMPACT_ATOMS: atom_id res chain seq x y z
N MET A 1 22.53 -8.16 10.40
CA MET A 1 21.58 -8.64 11.42
C MET A 1 20.23 -8.83 10.74
N GLN A 2 19.54 -9.93 10.97
CA GLN A 2 18.16 -10.12 10.51
C GLN A 2 17.19 -9.46 11.50
N PHE A 3 16.12 -8.91 10.99
CA PHE A 3 15.05 -8.31 11.79
C PHE A 3 13.67 -8.67 11.24
N ARG A 4 12.67 -8.57 12.10
CA ARG A 4 11.25 -8.56 11.75
C ARG A 4 10.64 -7.23 12.13
N ILE A 5 9.81 -6.67 11.28
CA ILE A 5 8.97 -5.52 11.56
C ILE A 5 7.51 -5.95 11.54
N THR A 6 6.82 -5.77 12.66
CA THR A 6 5.39 -5.97 12.81
C THR A 6 4.70 -4.61 12.71
N ILE A 7 3.80 -4.46 11.76
CA ILE A 7 3.09 -3.21 11.47
C ILE A 7 1.61 -3.41 11.78
N THR A 8 1.04 -2.57 12.63
CA THR A 8 -0.39 -2.57 12.97
C THR A 8 -1.02 -1.23 12.59
N GLY A 9 -2.03 -1.25 11.72
CA GLY A 9 -2.71 -0.05 11.26
C GLY A 9 -3.42 0.70 12.38
N THR A 10 -3.23 2.02 12.42
CA THR A 10 -3.96 2.97 13.28
C THR A 10 -4.94 3.83 12.49
N ALA A 11 -4.88 3.78 11.18
CA ALA A 11 -5.84 4.35 10.23
C ALA A 11 -6.05 3.36 9.08
N GLU A 12 -7.13 3.54 8.34
CA GLU A 12 -7.46 2.70 7.18
C GLU A 12 -6.31 2.69 6.17
N LEU A 13 -6.05 1.53 5.58
CA LEU A 13 -5.09 1.37 4.48
C LEU A 13 -5.82 1.46 3.15
N LEU A 14 -5.34 2.33 2.26
CA LEU A 14 -5.73 2.34 0.85
C LEU A 14 -4.59 1.76 0.00
N MET A 15 -4.94 0.93 -0.97
CA MET A 15 -3.96 0.38 -1.91
C MET A 15 -4.08 1.05 -3.28
N HIS A 16 -2.94 1.27 -3.92
CA HIS A 16 -2.84 1.69 -5.32
C HIS A 16 -1.60 1.05 -5.94
N ASN A 17 -1.82 -0.04 -6.66
CA ASN A 17 -0.75 -0.78 -7.31
C ASN A 17 -0.23 -0.01 -8.53
N ALA A 18 1.07 0.20 -8.59
CA ALA A 18 1.75 0.91 -9.69
C ALA A 18 1.58 0.22 -11.06
N ARG A 19 1.12 -1.06 -11.11
CA ARG A 19 0.81 -1.76 -12.36
C ARG A 19 -0.13 -0.99 -13.27
N LEU A 20 -1.05 -0.20 -12.69
CA LEU A 20 -2.00 0.63 -13.44
C LEU A 20 -1.33 1.75 -14.25
N SER A 21 -0.08 2.10 -13.95
CA SER A 21 0.73 3.03 -14.75
C SER A 21 1.38 2.37 -15.97
N ASN A 22 1.39 1.01 -16.03
CA ASN A 22 1.93 0.28 -17.17
C ASN A 22 0.85 0.11 -18.25
N PRO A 23 0.98 0.74 -19.44
CA PRO A 23 -0.02 0.64 -20.50
C PRO A 23 -0.14 -0.76 -21.11
N LEU A 24 0.82 -1.64 -20.84
CA LEU A 24 0.79 -3.05 -21.30
C LEU A 24 0.12 -3.99 -20.31
N ASP A 25 -0.10 -3.55 -19.06
CA ASP A 25 -0.79 -4.34 -18.05
C ASP A 25 -2.26 -4.61 -18.45
N THR A 26 -2.75 -5.81 -18.13
CA THR A 26 -4.12 -6.22 -18.48
C THR A 26 -5.17 -5.35 -17.80
N ALA A 27 -4.98 -4.99 -16.53
CA ALA A 27 -5.91 -4.11 -15.82
C ALA A 27 -5.91 -2.69 -16.40
N ALA A 28 -4.73 -2.13 -16.73
CA ALA A 28 -4.62 -0.83 -17.38
C ALA A 28 -5.29 -0.81 -18.76
N LYS A 29 -5.13 -1.87 -19.55
CA LYS A 29 -5.80 -2.02 -20.85
C LYS A 29 -7.34 -2.10 -20.70
N ALA A 30 -7.82 -2.90 -19.74
CA ALA A 30 -9.26 -3.02 -19.47
C ALA A 30 -9.86 -1.66 -19.06
N MET A 31 -9.21 -0.93 -18.15
CA MET A 31 -9.63 0.42 -17.77
C MET A 31 -9.63 1.37 -18.98
N LYS A 32 -8.61 1.31 -19.84
CA LYS A 32 -8.52 2.14 -21.04
C LYS A 32 -9.65 1.86 -22.01
N ALA A 33 -10.07 0.60 -22.18
CA ALA A 33 -11.18 0.24 -23.04
C ALA A 33 -12.50 0.93 -22.61
N VAL A 34 -12.75 1.03 -21.29
CA VAL A 34 -13.92 1.74 -20.76
C VAL A 34 -13.75 3.26 -20.84
N THR A 35 -12.59 3.77 -20.44
CA THR A 35 -12.35 5.23 -20.39
C THR A 35 -12.33 5.89 -21.76
N SER A 36 -11.98 5.17 -22.82
CA SER A 36 -11.97 5.67 -24.21
C SER A 36 -13.35 5.80 -24.84
N LYS A 37 -14.40 5.24 -24.25
CA LYS A 37 -15.76 5.41 -24.75
C LYS A 37 -16.16 6.88 -24.73
N ARG A 38 -16.72 7.38 -25.84
CA ARG A 38 -17.16 8.78 -25.98
C ARG A 38 -18.33 9.11 -25.06
N ILE A 39 -19.27 8.19 -24.93
CA ILE A 39 -20.43 8.28 -24.01
C ILE A 39 -20.33 7.08 -23.10
N LYS A 40 -20.45 7.29 -21.80
CA LYS A 40 -20.43 6.25 -20.79
C LYS A 40 -21.80 6.12 -20.15
N THR A 41 -22.24 4.87 -19.96
CA THR A 41 -23.42 4.53 -19.19
C THR A 41 -23.09 4.40 -17.71
N ASP A 42 -24.11 4.24 -16.87
CA ASP A 42 -23.91 3.96 -15.43
C ASP A 42 -23.15 2.64 -15.22
N ASP A 43 -23.45 1.61 -16.02
CA ASP A 43 -22.72 0.33 -16.02
C ASP A 43 -21.23 0.51 -16.36
N ASP A 44 -20.90 1.41 -17.30
CA ASP A 44 -19.52 1.73 -17.63
C ASP A 44 -18.79 2.41 -16.46
N HIS A 45 -19.48 3.24 -15.69
CA HIS A 45 -18.92 3.87 -14.49
C HIS A 45 -18.70 2.86 -13.37
N GLU A 46 -19.63 1.93 -13.18
CA GLU A 46 -19.49 0.86 -12.20
C GLU A 46 -18.35 -0.10 -12.57
N GLU A 47 -18.30 -0.54 -13.83
CA GLU A 47 -17.20 -1.39 -14.32
C GLU A 47 -15.85 -0.70 -14.22
N LEU A 48 -15.77 0.60 -14.49
CA LEU A 48 -14.53 1.37 -14.31
C LEU A 48 -14.10 1.39 -12.85
N ALA A 49 -15.03 1.61 -11.92
CA ALA A 49 -14.74 1.58 -10.49
C ALA A 49 -14.26 0.20 -10.04
N ARG A 50 -14.89 -0.87 -10.55
CA ARG A 50 -14.50 -2.25 -10.29
C ARG A 50 -13.09 -2.54 -10.80
N LEU A 51 -12.81 -2.22 -12.05
CA LEU A 51 -11.48 -2.42 -12.65
C LEU A 51 -10.40 -1.63 -11.92
N GLU A 52 -10.69 -0.40 -11.50
CA GLU A 52 -9.74 0.41 -10.74
C GLU A 52 -9.48 -0.16 -9.33
N HIS A 53 -10.53 -0.62 -8.64
CA HIS A 53 -10.41 -1.29 -7.35
C HIS A 53 -9.53 -2.54 -7.48
N LEU A 54 -9.88 -3.45 -8.38
CA LEU A 54 -9.15 -4.71 -8.58
C LEU A 54 -7.72 -4.49 -9.07
N GLY A 55 -7.53 -3.55 -10.00
CA GLY A 55 -6.21 -3.19 -10.50
C GLY A 55 -5.32 -2.51 -9.46
N SER A 56 -5.90 -1.89 -8.43
CA SER A 56 -5.18 -1.24 -7.35
C SER A 56 -4.75 -2.18 -6.23
N LEU A 57 -5.29 -3.40 -6.16
CA LEU A 57 -4.88 -4.40 -5.18
C LEU A 57 -3.46 -4.90 -5.42
N TYR A 58 -2.70 -5.05 -4.34
CA TYR A 58 -1.59 -5.99 -4.28
C TYR A 58 -2.19 -7.33 -3.84
N TYR A 59 -2.28 -8.26 -4.75
CA TYR A 59 -3.01 -9.50 -4.55
C TYR A 59 -2.25 -10.70 -5.12
N ASP A 60 -2.20 -11.73 -4.33
CA ASP A 60 -1.68 -13.05 -4.70
C ASP A 60 -2.80 -14.09 -4.57
N PRO A 61 -3.04 -14.97 -5.56
CA PRO A 61 -4.15 -15.92 -5.53
C PRO A 61 -4.11 -16.92 -4.36
N GLU A 62 -2.93 -17.25 -3.84
CA GLU A 62 -2.76 -18.22 -2.75
C GLU A 62 -2.79 -17.53 -1.37
N ILE A 63 -2.28 -16.29 -1.30
CA ILE A 63 -2.08 -15.55 -0.05
C ILE A 63 -3.22 -14.55 0.19
N GLY A 64 -3.80 -14.01 -0.87
CA GLY A 64 -4.74 -12.89 -0.82
C GLY A 64 -4.02 -11.52 -0.86
N PRO A 65 -4.65 -10.46 -0.32
CA PRO A 65 -4.05 -9.13 -0.25
C PRO A 65 -2.75 -9.11 0.57
N TYR A 66 -1.76 -8.36 0.08
CA TYR A 66 -0.46 -8.23 0.74
C TYR A 66 0.11 -6.81 0.61
N ILE A 67 1.14 -6.50 1.39
CA ILE A 67 1.94 -5.28 1.27
C ILE A 67 3.31 -5.64 0.68
N PRO A 68 3.72 -5.04 -0.44
CA PRO A 68 5.06 -5.23 -0.99
C PRO A 68 6.14 -4.73 -0.02
N GLY A 69 7.24 -5.47 0.11
CA GLY A 69 8.39 -5.05 0.92
C GLY A 69 8.91 -3.66 0.54
N GLN A 70 8.92 -3.34 -0.75
CA GLN A 70 9.31 -2.03 -1.27
C GLN A 70 8.45 -0.87 -0.73
N ASN A 71 7.17 -1.11 -0.44
CA ASN A 71 6.29 -0.07 0.14
C ASN A 71 6.67 0.20 1.59
N ILE A 72 7.08 -0.83 2.34
CA ILE A 72 7.60 -0.71 3.71
C ILE A 72 8.93 0.05 3.69
N GLU A 73 9.89 -0.38 2.86
CA GLU A 73 11.16 0.32 2.69
C GLU A 73 10.97 1.78 2.34
N ARG A 74 10.09 2.07 1.40
CA ARG A 74 9.81 3.46 0.99
C ARG A 74 9.28 4.30 2.13
N SER A 75 8.40 3.76 2.96
CA SER A 75 7.88 4.45 4.14
C SER A 75 9.00 4.75 5.15
N LEU A 76 9.89 3.78 5.41
CA LEU A 76 11.05 3.95 6.29
C LEU A 76 12.03 5.00 5.75
N VAL A 77 12.34 4.96 4.45
CA VAL A 77 13.23 5.96 3.81
C VAL A 77 12.64 7.36 3.90
N ASP A 78 11.34 7.53 3.64
CA ASP A 78 10.68 8.82 3.70
C ASP A 78 10.62 9.35 5.15
N ALA A 79 10.42 8.47 6.14
CA ALA A 79 10.51 8.81 7.56
C ALA A 79 11.91 9.27 7.97
N ALA A 80 12.94 8.55 7.56
CA ALA A 80 14.32 8.88 7.87
C ALA A 80 14.77 10.22 7.25
N LYS A 81 14.12 10.71 6.20
CA LYS A 81 14.40 12.04 5.63
C LYS A 81 14.05 13.16 6.61
N VAL A 82 13.10 12.97 7.51
CA VAL A 82 12.73 13.94 8.55
C VAL A 82 13.95 14.30 9.41
N THR A 83 14.80 13.30 9.70
CA THR A 83 16.06 13.45 10.45
C THR A 83 17.32 13.49 9.57
N LYS A 84 17.16 13.71 8.24
CA LYS A 84 18.24 13.70 7.24
C LYS A 84 19.02 12.38 7.17
N SER A 85 18.41 11.27 7.61
CA SER A 85 19.03 9.93 7.66
C SER A 85 18.58 9.00 6.51
N GLY A 86 17.83 9.50 5.50
CA GLY A 86 17.28 8.69 4.42
C GLY A 86 18.32 7.85 3.67
N VAL A 87 19.53 8.39 3.44
CA VAL A 87 20.63 7.68 2.80
C VAL A 87 21.12 6.50 3.64
N LYS A 88 21.14 6.64 4.98
CA LYS A 88 21.52 5.53 5.88
C LYS A 88 20.52 4.37 5.74
N VAL A 89 19.21 4.66 5.74
CA VAL A 89 18.17 3.62 5.57
C VAL A 89 18.29 2.96 4.20
N THR A 90 18.44 3.72 3.12
CA THR A 90 18.60 3.16 1.77
C THR A 90 19.80 2.22 1.64
N ARG A 91 20.86 2.44 2.42
CA ARG A 91 22.09 1.62 2.36
C ARG A 91 22.15 0.53 3.42
N GLY A 92 21.47 0.72 4.54
CA GLY A 92 21.58 -0.17 5.69
C GLY A 92 20.37 -1.05 5.98
N VAL A 93 19.22 -0.79 5.33
CA VAL A 93 17.98 -1.56 5.55
C VAL A 93 17.50 -2.16 4.24
N PHE A 94 17.23 -3.45 4.25
CA PHE A 94 16.64 -4.17 3.13
C PHE A 94 15.51 -5.09 3.63
N VAL A 95 14.29 -4.86 3.17
CA VAL A 95 13.15 -5.74 3.45
C VAL A 95 13.17 -6.88 2.44
N SER A 96 13.59 -8.06 2.88
CA SER A 96 13.80 -9.22 2.02
C SER A 96 12.50 -9.93 1.62
N SER A 97 11.44 -9.79 2.42
CA SER A 97 10.12 -10.36 2.12
C SER A 97 9.37 -9.45 1.14
N ASN A 98 9.23 -9.92 -0.12
CA ASN A 98 8.55 -9.15 -1.17
C ASN A 98 7.02 -9.17 -1.02
N ILE A 99 6.45 -10.26 -0.49
CA ILE A 99 5.01 -10.46 -0.28
C ILE A 99 4.79 -10.59 1.22
N ASN A 100 4.17 -9.58 1.82
CA ASN A 100 3.87 -9.55 3.26
C ASN A 100 2.36 -9.64 3.42
N PRO A 101 1.81 -10.80 3.82
CA PRO A 101 0.37 -11.02 3.89
C PRO A 101 -0.33 -9.99 4.76
N LEU A 102 -1.48 -9.50 4.30
CA LEU A 102 -2.30 -8.58 5.08
C LEU A 102 -3.24 -9.38 5.98
N ALA A 103 -3.08 -9.25 7.29
CA ALA A 103 -4.01 -9.79 8.27
C ALA A 103 -5.14 -8.78 8.51
N TYR A 104 -6.38 -9.17 8.23
CA TYR A 104 -7.59 -8.38 8.41
C TYR A 104 -8.80 -9.32 8.54
N LYS A 105 -9.94 -8.76 8.93
CA LYS A 105 -11.21 -9.50 9.00
C LYS A 105 -12.04 -9.21 7.75
N GLY A 106 -12.31 -10.23 6.94
CA GLY A 106 -13.13 -10.09 5.73
C GLY A 106 -12.78 -11.11 4.65
N PRO A 107 -13.37 -10.95 3.44
CA PRO A 107 -13.13 -11.83 2.30
C PRO A 107 -11.66 -11.82 1.88
N ARG A 108 -11.19 -12.97 1.40
CA ARG A 108 -9.82 -13.12 0.90
C ARG A 108 -9.74 -13.12 -0.62
N ASP A 109 -10.82 -13.44 -1.28
CA ASP A 109 -10.92 -13.48 -2.72
C ASP A 109 -11.31 -12.11 -3.32
N ILE A 110 -10.99 -11.94 -4.59
CA ILE A 110 -11.17 -10.69 -5.32
C ILE A 110 -12.66 -10.30 -5.41
N ASP A 111 -13.53 -11.26 -5.68
CA ASP A 111 -14.95 -10.98 -5.89
C ASP A 111 -15.65 -10.62 -4.57
N GLY A 112 -15.27 -11.28 -3.48
CA GLY A 112 -15.73 -10.94 -2.15
C GLY A 112 -15.28 -9.55 -1.71
N LEU A 113 -14.03 -9.16 -2.03
CA LEU A 113 -13.51 -7.81 -1.73
C LEU A 113 -14.24 -6.73 -2.54
N TRP A 114 -14.67 -7.03 -3.77
CA TRP A 114 -15.48 -6.10 -4.54
C TRP A 114 -16.92 -6.06 -4.07
N ALA A 115 -17.52 -7.19 -3.72
CA ALA A 115 -18.92 -7.28 -3.31
C ALA A 115 -19.20 -6.56 -1.97
N ASP A 116 -18.24 -6.55 -1.05
CA ASP A 116 -18.38 -5.88 0.25
C ASP A 116 -17.93 -4.42 0.16
N GLU A 117 -18.88 -3.49 0.32
CA GLU A 117 -18.65 -2.05 0.28
C GLU A 117 -17.67 -1.55 1.35
N ASN A 118 -17.48 -2.29 2.44
CA ASN A 118 -16.51 -1.95 3.47
C ASN A 118 -15.06 -2.00 2.97
N PHE A 119 -14.81 -2.71 1.86
CA PHE A 119 -13.48 -2.79 1.23
C PHE A 119 -13.33 -1.84 0.04
N ARG A 120 -14.29 -0.94 -0.20
CA ARG A 120 -14.25 0.06 -1.27
C ARG A 120 -14.18 1.47 -0.71
N HIS A 121 -13.24 2.26 -1.20
CA HIS A 121 -13.16 3.69 -0.94
C HIS A 121 -13.41 4.46 -2.22
N MET A 122 -14.59 5.08 -2.30
CA MET A 122 -14.96 5.95 -3.41
C MET A 122 -14.67 7.40 -3.04
N ALA A 123 -13.83 8.08 -3.81
CA ALA A 123 -13.49 9.48 -3.56
C ALA A 123 -13.44 10.30 -4.85
N SER A 124 -13.94 11.52 -4.79
CA SER A 124 -13.75 12.51 -5.84
C SER A 124 -12.38 13.15 -5.65
N VAL A 125 -11.47 12.91 -6.58
CA VAL A 125 -10.13 13.52 -6.59
C VAL A 125 -10.00 14.51 -7.72
N LYS A 126 -9.19 15.56 -7.50
CA LYS A 126 -8.88 16.54 -8.54
C LYS A 126 -7.69 16.05 -9.37
N VAL A 127 -7.91 15.86 -10.67
CA VAL A 127 -6.86 15.56 -11.64
C VAL A 127 -6.80 16.73 -12.61
N GLN A 128 -5.71 17.48 -12.57
CA GLN A 128 -5.59 18.76 -13.27
C GLN A 128 -6.73 19.72 -12.88
N GLN A 129 -7.62 20.08 -13.81
CA GLN A 129 -8.76 20.97 -13.55
C GLN A 129 -10.09 20.23 -13.34
N ASN A 130 -10.12 18.90 -13.58
CA ASN A 130 -11.33 18.09 -13.52
C ASN A 130 -11.38 17.29 -12.21
N ARG A 131 -12.61 17.05 -11.72
CA ARG A 131 -12.85 16.07 -10.67
C ARG A 131 -13.22 14.74 -11.29
N VAL A 132 -12.59 13.68 -10.81
CA VAL A 132 -12.84 12.31 -11.23
C VAL A 132 -13.08 11.42 -10.02
N MET A 133 -14.01 10.49 -10.15
CA MET A 133 -14.22 9.47 -9.12
C MET A 133 -13.10 8.44 -9.20
N ARG A 134 -12.60 8.05 -8.04
CA ARG A 134 -11.59 7.01 -7.87
C ARG A 134 -12.11 5.96 -6.90
N CYS A 135 -11.88 4.70 -7.21
CA CYS A 135 -12.19 3.58 -6.34
C CYS A 135 -10.90 2.88 -5.91
N ARG A 136 -10.68 2.82 -4.60
CA ARG A 136 -9.50 2.16 -4.02
C ARG A 136 -9.91 1.02 -3.10
N PRO A 137 -9.14 -0.08 -3.07
CA PRO A 137 -9.29 -1.06 -2.00
C PRO A 137 -8.97 -0.41 -0.66
N MET A 138 -9.84 -0.67 0.33
CA MET A 138 -9.71 -0.12 1.67
C MET A 138 -9.75 -1.23 2.71
N PHE A 139 -8.81 -1.19 3.65
CA PHE A 139 -8.76 -2.10 4.80
C PHE A 139 -8.83 -1.27 6.09
N ARG A 140 -9.94 -1.35 6.81
CA ARG A 140 -10.20 -0.51 8.00
C ARG A 140 -9.31 -0.89 9.18
N THR A 141 -9.15 -2.18 9.40
CA THR A 141 -8.23 -2.74 10.41
C THR A 141 -7.30 -3.70 9.70
N TRP A 142 -6.00 -3.55 9.92
CA TRP A 142 -5.02 -4.33 9.20
C TRP A 142 -3.73 -4.48 9.99
N ARG A 143 -3.04 -5.57 9.76
CA ARG A 143 -1.70 -5.86 10.28
C ARG A 143 -0.90 -6.60 9.22
N THR A 144 0.40 -6.39 9.21
CA THR A 144 1.34 -7.17 8.39
C THR A 144 2.66 -7.35 9.13
N GLU A 145 3.41 -8.36 8.74
CA GLU A 145 4.76 -8.60 9.22
C GLU A 145 5.68 -8.71 8.02
N ALA A 146 6.88 -8.16 8.15
CA ALA A 146 7.90 -8.26 7.13
C ALA A 146 9.26 -8.58 7.77
N GLU A 147 10.10 -9.27 7.00
CA GLU A 147 11.46 -9.62 7.42
C GLU A 147 12.47 -8.90 6.54
N GLY A 148 13.63 -8.62 7.14
CA GLY A 148 14.67 -7.90 6.44
C GLY A 148 16.05 -8.06 7.08
N THR A 149 17.00 -7.36 6.47
CA THR A 149 18.37 -7.28 6.96
C THR A 149 18.75 -5.84 7.29
N LEU A 150 19.46 -5.68 8.39
CA LEU A 150 19.99 -4.41 8.86
C LEU A 150 21.53 -4.49 8.92
N ASP A 151 22.20 -3.56 8.25
CA ASP A 151 23.64 -3.34 8.43
C ASP A 151 23.89 -2.53 9.69
N THR A 152 24.29 -3.19 10.76
CA THR A 152 24.53 -2.56 12.08
C THR A 152 25.73 -1.61 12.12
N ARG A 153 26.55 -1.56 11.07
CA ARG A 153 27.61 -0.55 10.91
C ARG A 153 27.03 0.81 10.47
N VAL A 154 25.85 0.81 9.89
CA VAL A 154 25.19 2.00 9.33
C VAL A 154 24.09 2.53 10.25
N LEU A 155 23.33 1.63 10.86
CA LEU A 155 22.13 1.95 11.65
C LEU A 155 21.94 0.90 12.76
N SER A 156 21.64 1.32 13.98
CA SER A 156 21.28 0.41 15.07
C SER A 156 19.82 -0.04 14.99
N LEU A 157 19.45 -1.08 15.74
CA LEU A 157 18.07 -1.56 15.82
C LEU A 157 17.15 -0.49 16.44
N ASP A 158 17.63 0.22 17.47
CA ASP A 158 16.87 1.29 18.15
C ASP A 158 16.64 2.49 17.22
N GLU A 159 17.63 2.83 16.37
CA GLU A 159 17.45 3.86 15.35
C GLU A 159 16.42 3.41 14.31
N LEU A 160 16.43 2.13 13.89
CA LEU A 160 15.43 1.58 12.97
C LEU A 160 14.03 1.61 13.61
N GLN A 161 13.89 1.27 14.91
CA GLN A 161 12.63 1.41 15.64
C GLN A 161 12.13 2.85 15.64
N SER A 162 12.98 3.82 15.96
CA SER A 162 12.61 5.25 15.96
C SER A 162 12.16 5.74 14.57
N ILE A 163 12.80 5.24 13.52
CA ILE A 163 12.43 5.53 12.14
C ILE A 163 11.08 4.89 11.81
N ALA A 164 10.83 3.66 12.26
CA ALA A 164 9.56 2.98 12.06
C ALA A 164 8.40 3.68 12.78
N ASP A 165 8.63 4.21 14.00
CA ASP A 165 7.65 5.02 14.74
C ASP A 165 7.32 6.32 13.97
N THR A 166 8.34 6.98 13.42
CA THR A 166 8.16 8.17 12.57
C THR A 166 7.41 7.81 11.28
N ALA A 167 7.74 6.67 10.66
CA ALA A 167 7.05 6.17 9.47
C ALA A 167 5.56 5.97 9.74
N GLY A 168 5.21 5.33 10.85
CA GLY A 168 3.82 5.06 11.19
C GLY A 168 3.04 6.32 11.55
N SER A 169 3.61 7.22 12.35
CA SER A 169 2.91 8.41 12.85
C SER A 169 2.84 9.57 11.86
N MET A 170 3.84 9.74 10.98
CA MET A 170 3.96 10.93 10.14
C MET A 170 3.85 10.63 8.63
N ILE A 171 4.27 9.46 8.18
CA ILE A 171 4.37 9.14 6.75
C ILE A 171 3.22 8.24 6.29
N GLY A 172 3.00 7.10 6.97
CA GLY A 172 2.06 6.07 6.56
C GLY A 172 2.57 5.19 5.41
N ILE A 173 1.74 4.20 5.04
CA ILE A 173 1.99 3.28 3.93
C ILE A 173 0.76 3.22 3.01
N GLY A 174 0.93 2.84 1.74
CA GLY A 174 -0.16 2.74 0.76
C GLY A 174 -0.46 4.06 0.05
N ASP A 175 -1.72 4.25 -0.35
CA ASP A 175 -2.18 5.43 -1.10
C ASP A 175 -2.73 6.52 -0.17
N TYR A 176 -2.73 7.76 -0.64
CA TYR A 176 -3.29 8.94 0.03
C TYR A 176 -2.68 9.23 1.41
N ARG A 177 -1.35 8.97 1.54
CA ARG A 177 -0.55 9.26 2.75
C ARG A 177 -0.41 10.77 3.00
N PRO A 178 -0.31 11.25 4.22
CA PRO A 178 -0.38 10.54 5.50
C PRO A 178 -1.81 10.44 6.08
N ARG A 179 -2.82 10.78 5.31
CA ARG A 179 -4.23 10.69 5.75
C ARG A 179 -4.62 9.26 6.07
N TYR A 180 -4.24 8.34 5.18
CA TYR A 180 -4.46 6.90 5.27
C TYR A 180 -3.15 6.15 5.52
N GLY A 181 -3.27 4.89 5.95
CA GLY A 181 -2.13 4.00 6.10
C GLY A 181 -1.20 4.32 7.28
N ARG A 182 -1.65 5.05 8.30
CA ARG A 182 -0.89 5.25 9.54
C ARG A 182 -0.87 3.97 10.36
N PHE A 183 0.21 3.76 11.12
CA PHE A 183 0.43 2.52 11.85
C PHE A 183 1.31 2.73 13.09
N THR A 184 1.35 1.72 13.94
CA THR A 184 2.42 1.48 14.91
C THR A 184 3.30 0.36 14.40
N ALA A 185 4.58 0.37 14.75
CA ALA A 185 5.52 -0.68 14.35
C ALA A 185 6.33 -1.18 15.55
N GLU A 186 6.65 -2.47 15.53
CA GLU A 186 7.57 -3.11 16.45
C GLU A 186 8.68 -3.79 15.62
N VAL A 187 9.93 -3.44 15.89
CA VAL A 187 11.10 -4.02 15.23
C VAL A 187 11.83 -4.92 16.20
N THR A 188 11.95 -6.20 15.82
CA THR A 188 12.62 -7.21 16.66
C THR A 188 13.77 -7.86 15.90
N LYS A 189 14.81 -8.25 16.63
CA LYS A 189 15.88 -9.07 16.09
C LYS A 189 15.40 -10.51 15.90
N LEU A 190 15.73 -11.12 14.76
CA LEU A 190 15.57 -12.56 14.48
C LEU A 190 16.82 -13.32 14.82
#